data_924e81cf901087e14639d2571eabc6e6
#
_entry.id   924e81cf901087e14639d2571eabc6e6
#
_cell.length_a   1.000
_cell.length_b   1.000
_cell.length_c   1.000
_cell.angle_alpha   90.00
_cell.angle_beta   90.00
_cell.angle_gamma   90.00
#
_symmetry.space_group_name_H-M   'P 1'
#
loop_
_entity.id
_entity.type
_entity.pdbx_description
1 polymer ?
#
loop_
_entity_poly.entity_id
_entity_poly.type
_entity_poly.pdbx_seq_one_letter_code
_entity_poly.pdbx_strand_id
1 'polypeptide(L)'
;KEILYLCTPWDETSIQVLESFDVLAYKVASADLTNMPLLESLVRTQKPLILSTGMSTKEEIILTADFLKAKHAKYAFLHCNSTYPAPLHDINLKWINKLRDIHPLVGYSGHERGINVSLAASALDVCIIERHFTLDRKMEGPDHAASLTFNEFKSLIDGVREIEEAKGDGLVRELSQGEMINRENLGKSLVATKDLKKDHIISDLDIKVRSPGQGLSPQRYNDLIGHVLTHDMFEEDFFYPSDLSDKRIEPREYIFNRPWGVPVRYHDFNEYNNRINPNLWEFHLSYSDMDLNLSDYFTSKYQADFVVHAPELFAESHLMDLATPDENYRKESLKETQRVIDITRELKEYFPKTKRPMIVANIGGFTMDSRLPESIIPSYYDQFARSLDELDMSGVELIPQTMAPFPWHFGGQRYQNMFVVIDEITKWAEKLNLRMCFDVSHTQLTCNHLGLDFYDFASRIAPYTAHLHLGDAKGVNGEGLQVGDGDIDFMRLGEILKNGCPNASFIPEIWQGHKNGGEGFWIAMDR
;
A
#
# COMPACT_ATOMS: atom_id res chain seq x y z
N LYS A 1 -0.52 -25.37 21.21
CA LYS A 1 -1.33 -24.14 21.09
C LYS A 1 -0.66 -23.08 21.94
N GLU A 2 -0.37 -21.94 21.36
CA GLU A 2 0.41 -20.84 21.95
C GLU A 2 -0.48 -19.91 22.78
N ILE A 3 -1.23 -20.45 23.76
CA ILE A 3 -2.03 -19.67 24.69
C ILE A 3 -1.35 -19.77 26.05
N LEU A 4 -0.95 -18.64 26.61
CA LEU A 4 -0.36 -18.53 27.92
C LEU A 4 -1.45 -18.68 28.99
N TYR A 5 -1.11 -19.38 30.07
CA TYR A 5 -1.98 -19.54 31.22
C TYR A 5 -1.65 -18.48 32.29
N LEU A 6 -2.67 -17.79 32.77
CA LEU A 6 -2.63 -16.87 33.90
C LEU A 6 -3.67 -17.29 34.95
N CYS A 7 -3.40 -17.00 36.19
CA CYS A 7 -4.34 -17.29 37.29
C CYS A 7 -4.38 -16.16 38.30
N THR A 8 -5.52 -16.03 38.98
CA THR A 8 -5.74 -15.13 40.11
C THR A 8 -5.57 -15.93 41.40
N PRO A 9 -4.50 -15.75 42.19
CA PRO A 9 -4.41 -16.32 43.53
C PRO A 9 -5.23 -15.48 44.52
N TRP A 10 -5.97 -16.16 45.38
CA TRP A 10 -6.81 -15.52 46.41
C TRP A 10 -6.16 -15.53 47.80
N ASP A 11 -5.05 -16.21 47.96
CA ASP A 11 -4.30 -16.34 49.17
C ASP A 11 -2.82 -16.72 48.91
N GLU A 12 -1.99 -16.69 49.96
CA GLU A 12 -0.57 -17.01 49.86
C GLU A 12 -0.29 -18.50 49.53
N THR A 13 -1.16 -19.41 49.95
CA THR A 13 -1.04 -20.84 49.61
C THR A 13 -1.22 -21.06 48.12
N SER A 14 -2.21 -20.36 47.53
CA SER A 14 -2.45 -20.37 46.09
C SER A 14 -1.25 -19.85 45.29
N ILE A 15 -0.55 -18.80 45.78
CA ILE A 15 0.69 -18.31 45.15
C ILE A 15 1.77 -19.41 45.16
N GLN A 16 1.97 -20.10 46.28
CA GLN A 16 2.98 -21.18 46.38
C GLN A 16 2.67 -22.34 45.39
N VAL A 17 1.40 -22.70 45.23
CA VAL A 17 0.98 -23.71 44.27
C VAL A 17 1.25 -23.25 42.84
N LEU A 18 0.88 -22.00 42.49
CA LEU A 18 1.06 -21.44 41.17
C LEU A 18 2.55 -21.27 40.77
N GLU A 19 3.41 -20.99 41.74
CA GLU A 19 4.86 -20.97 41.48
C GLU A 19 5.39 -22.34 41.02
N SER A 20 4.78 -23.45 41.50
CA SER A 20 5.16 -24.78 41.04
C SER A 20 4.79 -25.06 39.55
N PHE A 21 3.90 -24.27 38.97
CA PHE A 21 3.51 -24.32 37.55
C PHE A 21 4.27 -23.33 36.69
N ASP A 22 5.17 -22.55 37.28
CA ASP A 22 5.97 -21.52 36.58
C ASP A 22 5.12 -20.54 35.75
N VAL A 23 4.04 -20.02 36.32
CA VAL A 23 3.19 -19.03 35.66
C VAL A 23 4.00 -17.77 35.33
N LEU A 24 3.75 -17.16 34.15
CA LEU A 24 4.54 -16.01 33.68
C LEU A 24 4.15 -14.69 34.35
N ALA A 25 2.94 -14.57 34.85
CA ALA A 25 2.41 -13.36 35.50
C ALA A 25 1.24 -13.75 36.41
N TYR A 26 0.84 -12.83 37.27
CA TYR A 26 -0.31 -12.99 38.14
C TYR A 26 -1.43 -12.00 37.82
N LYS A 27 -2.68 -12.45 37.84
CA LYS A 27 -3.84 -11.57 37.88
C LYS A 27 -4.19 -11.27 39.34
N VAL A 28 -4.48 -10.02 39.63
CA VAL A 28 -5.00 -9.57 40.92
C VAL A 28 -6.45 -9.10 40.71
N ALA A 29 -7.40 -9.73 41.39
CA ALA A 29 -8.80 -9.36 41.32
C ALA A 29 -9.03 -7.96 41.91
N SER A 30 -10.11 -7.29 41.51
CA SER A 30 -10.51 -6.00 42.08
C SER A 30 -10.65 -6.04 43.61
N ALA A 31 -11.13 -7.16 44.17
CA ALA A 31 -11.28 -7.36 45.59
C ALA A 31 -9.95 -7.31 46.37
N ASP A 32 -8.84 -7.64 45.72
CA ASP A 32 -7.51 -7.72 46.34
C ASP A 32 -6.60 -6.54 45.99
N LEU A 33 -7.10 -5.52 45.29
CA LEU A 33 -6.28 -4.34 44.98
C LEU A 33 -5.70 -3.67 46.22
N THR A 34 -6.45 -3.67 47.32
CA THR A 34 -6.10 -3.08 48.61
C THR A 34 -5.54 -4.10 49.62
N ASN A 35 -5.41 -5.38 49.21
CA ASN A 35 -4.90 -6.46 50.05
C ASN A 35 -3.36 -6.44 50.11
N MET A 36 -2.78 -5.50 50.91
CA MET A 36 -1.36 -5.29 50.97
C MET A 36 -0.55 -6.55 51.35
N PRO A 37 -1.01 -7.44 52.28
CA PRO A 37 -0.29 -8.69 52.54
C PRO A 37 -0.16 -9.61 51.33
N LEU A 38 -1.25 -9.77 50.55
CA LEU A 38 -1.24 -10.57 49.34
C LEU A 38 -0.33 -9.94 48.28
N LEU A 39 -0.41 -8.61 48.09
CA LEU A 39 0.46 -7.87 47.18
C LEU A 39 1.92 -7.98 47.55
N GLU A 40 2.29 -7.93 48.83
CA GLU A 40 3.66 -8.15 49.30
C GLU A 40 4.18 -9.55 48.92
N SER A 41 3.34 -10.57 49.08
CA SER A 41 3.68 -11.95 48.71
C SER A 41 3.83 -12.11 47.17
N LEU A 42 2.98 -11.47 46.39
CA LEU A 42 3.06 -11.46 44.92
C LEU A 42 4.31 -10.74 44.41
N VAL A 43 4.66 -9.59 45.00
CA VAL A 43 5.86 -8.83 44.61
C VAL A 43 7.14 -9.64 44.85
N ARG A 44 7.19 -10.47 45.90
CA ARG A 44 8.35 -11.35 46.18
C ARG A 44 8.61 -12.36 45.05
N THR A 45 7.61 -12.71 44.24
CA THR A 45 7.79 -13.61 43.10
C THR A 45 8.56 -12.97 41.93
N GLN A 46 8.69 -11.64 41.92
CA GLN A 46 9.29 -10.83 40.86
C GLN A 46 8.62 -10.97 39.48
N LYS A 47 7.46 -11.62 39.42
CA LYS A 47 6.66 -11.78 38.21
C LYS A 47 5.75 -10.56 37.97
N PRO A 48 5.38 -10.26 36.68
CA PRO A 48 4.47 -9.17 36.36
C PRO A 48 3.08 -9.37 37.01
N LEU A 49 2.46 -8.25 37.42
CA LEU A 49 1.14 -8.23 38.05
C LEU A 49 0.13 -7.50 37.15
N ILE A 50 -1.06 -8.05 36.97
CA ILE A 50 -2.17 -7.43 36.22
C ILE A 50 -3.29 -7.18 37.23
N LEU A 51 -3.52 -5.92 37.61
CA LEU A 51 -4.41 -5.56 38.71
C LEU A 51 -5.68 -4.87 38.19
N SER A 52 -6.86 -5.44 38.48
CA SER A 52 -8.14 -4.78 38.22
C SER A 52 -8.45 -3.77 39.32
N THR A 53 -8.95 -2.57 38.91
CA THR A 53 -9.19 -1.42 39.81
C THR A 53 -10.65 -1.22 40.19
N GLY A 54 -11.52 -2.19 39.94
CA GLY A 54 -12.93 -2.14 40.38
C GLY A 54 -13.04 -2.09 41.90
N MET A 55 -14.17 -1.55 42.41
CA MET A 55 -14.46 -1.40 43.84
C MET A 55 -13.46 -0.53 44.62
N SER A 56 -12.52 0.16 43.96
CA SER A 56 -11.51 0.97 44.62
C SER A 56 -11.64 2.44 44.27
N THR A 57 -11.40 3.30 45.24
CA THR A 57 -11.34 4.75 45.06
C THR A 57 -10.02 5.14 44.37
N LYS A 58 -9.95 6.36 43.86
CA LYS A 58 -8.73 6.91 43.26
C LYS A 58 -7.56 6.89 44.25
N GLU A 59 -7.85 7.24 45.50
CA GLU A 59 -6.85 7.32 46.59
C GLU A 59 -6.28 5.94 46.90
N GLU A 60 -7.11 4.91 46.93
CA GLU A 60 -6.71 3.52 47.13
C GLU A 60 -5.81 3.02 45.97
N ILE A 61 -6.20 3.35 44.73
CA ILE A 61 -5.41 3.01 43.54
C ILE A 61 -4.02 3.66 43.61
N ILE A 62 -3.96 4.95 43.99
CA ILE A 62 -2.67 5.66 44.15
C ILE A 62 -1.82 5.01 45.24
N LEU A 63 -2.39 4.68 46.40
CA LEU A 63 -1.66 4.01 47.48
C LEU A 63 -1.07 2.66 47.02
N THR A 64 -1.86 1.89 46.27
CA THR A 64 -1.38 0.62 45.70
C THR A 64 -0.28 0.85 44.66
N ALA A 65 -0.41 1.86 43.81
CA ALA A 65 0.61 2.22 42.80
C ALA A 65 1.94 2.63 43.49
N ASP A 66 1.89 3.46 44.54
CA ASP A 66 3.04 3.90 45.28
C ASP A 66 3.74 2.72 45.97
N PHE A 67 2.96 1.80 46.55
CA PHE A 67 3.50 0.57 47.14
C PHE A 67 4.23 -0.28 46.10
N LEU A 68 3.60 -0.57 44.95
CA LEU A 68 4.19 -1.38 43.87
C LEU A 68 5.45 -0.73 43.28
N LYS A 69 5.41 0.59 43.12
CA LYS A 69 6.56 1.39 42.66
C LYS A 69 7.73 1.33 43.62
N ALA A 70 7.46 1.48 44.93
CA ALA A 70 8.48 1.39 45.97
C ALA A 70 9.15 0.00 46.02
N LYS A 71 8.45 -1.04 45.62
CA LYS A 71 8.95 -2.42 45.52
C LYS A 71 9.55 -2.76 44.16
N HIS A 72 9.62 -1.81 43.24
CA HIS A 72 10.09 -2.02 41.85
C HIS A 72 9.32 -3.12 41.10
N ALA A 73 8.06 -3.33 41.41
CA ALA A 73 7.22 -4.33 40.77
C ALA A 73 6.94 -3.97 39.29
N LYS A 74 6.82 -4.97 38.43
CA LYS A 74 6.32 -4.82 37.08
C LYS A 74 4.79 -5.02 37.11
N TYR A 75 4.00 -4.03 36.68
CA TYR A 75 2.55 -4.16 36.74
C TYR A 75 1.82 -3.37 35.67
N ALA A 76 0.55 -3.72 35.46
CA ALA A 76 -0.42 -2.97 34.69
C ALA A 76 -1.72 -2.87 35.45
N PHE A 77 -2.42 -1.73 35.37
CA PHE A 77 -3.77 -1.58 35.91
C PHE A 77 -4.81 -1.85 34.83
N LEU A 78 -5.91 -2.53 35.19
CA LEU A 78 -7.08 -2.65 34.35
C LEU A 78 -8.20 -1.77 34.91
N HIS A 79 -8.69 -0.82 34.10
CA HIS A 79 -9.94 -0.13 34.42
C HIS A 79 -11.09 -1.16 34.45
N CYS A 80 -11.86 -1.16 35.52
CA CYS A 80 -12.85 -2.18 35.76
C CYS A 80 -14.06 -1.61 36.55
N ASN A 81 -15.27 -2.05 36.19
CA ASN A 81 -16.45 -1.93 37.00
C ASN A 81 -16.90 -3.33 37.47
N SER A 82 -16.92 -3.56 38.79
CA SER A 82 -17.17 -4.89 39.35
C SER A 82 -18.68 -5.13 39.61
N THR A 83 -19.51 -4.85 38.60
CA THR A 83 -20.94 -5.21 38.55
C THR A 83 -21.19 -6.17 37.40
N TYR A 84 -21.95 -7.23 37.57
CA TYR A 84 -22.12 -8.35 36.64
C TYR A 84 -23.57 -8.57 36.22
N PRO A 85 -24.03 -8.13 35.03
CA PRO A 85 -23.34 -7.29 34.07
C PRO A 85 -23.26 -5.81 34.48
N ALA A 86 -22.18 -5.12 34.11
CA ALA A 86 -22.01 -3.71 34.39
C ALA A 86 -22.99 -2.84 33.57
N PRO A 87 -23.73 -1.91 34.18
CA PRO A 87 -24.51 -0.93 33.45
C PRO A 87 -23.62 0.03 32.66
N LEU A 88 -23.99 0.35 31.43
CA LEU A 88 -23.17 1.16 30.53
C LEU A 88 -22.80 2.54 31.11
N HIS A 89 -23.73 3.18 31.84
CA HIS A 89 -23.50 4.51 32.43
C HIS A 89 -22.50 4.51 33.60
N ASP A 90 -22.23 3.34 34.21
CA ASP A 90 -21.28 3.19 35.32
C ASP A 90 -19.85 2.84 34.87
N ILE A 91 -19.65 2.52 33.59
CA ILE A 91 -18.36 2.05 33.08
C ILE A 91 -17.29 3.17 33.05
N ASN A 92 -17.70 4.38 32.63
CA ASN A 92 -16.82 5.55 32.59
C ASN A 92 -15.47 5.31 31.89
N LEU A 93 -15.49 4.93 30.60
CA LEU A 93 -14.26 4.67 29.83
C LEU A 93 -13.23 5.80 29.87
N LYS A 94 -13.66 7.06 30.04
CA LYS A 94 -12.73 8.20 30.17
C LYS A 94 -11.80 8.09 31.36
N TRP A 95 -12.14 7.28 32.37
CA TRP A 95 -11.30 7.01 33.52
C TRP A 95 -9.99 6.29 33.16
N ILE A 96 -9.95 5.57 32.04
CA ILE A 96 -8.72 4.97 31.47
C ILE A 96 -7.61 6.02 31.36
N ASN A 97 -7.93 7.23 30.88
CA ASN A 97 -6.95 8.32 30.77
C ASN A 97 -6.46 8.79 32.13
N LYS A 98 -7.35 8.84 33.14
CA LYS A 98 -6.95 9.20 34.51
C LYS A 98 -6.14 8.12 35.18
N LEU A 99 -6.40 6.87 34.87
CA LEU A 99 -5.59 5.76 35.35
C LEU A 99 -4.19 5.78 34.71
N ARG A 100 -4.10 6.22 33.44
CA ARG A 100 -2.81 6.42 32.76
C ARG A 100 -1.96 7.55 33.34
N ASP A 101 -2.58 8.58 33.95
CA ASP A 101 -1.86 9.61 34.71
C ASP A 101 -1.18 9.01 35.96
N ILE A 102 -1.65 7.87 36.49
CA ILE A 102 -1.10 7.16 37.64
C ILE A 102 -0.04 6.14 37.22
N HIS A 103 -0.31 5.37 36.13
CA HIS A 103 0.61 4.35 35.60
C HIS A 103 0.44 4.22 34.08
N PRO A 104 1.56 4.16 33.30
CA PRO A 104 1.50 4.18 31.83
C PRO A 104 0.84 2.92 31.22
N LEU A 105 0.99 1.75 31.85
CA LEU A 105 0.41 0.51 31.34
C LEU A 105 -1.02 0.34 31.91
N VAL A 106 -2.00 0.61 31.07
CA VAL A 106 -3.42 0.52 31.43
C VAL A 106 -4.15 -0.40 30.45
N GLY A 107 -4.96 -1.31 31.00
CA GLY A 107 -5.87 -2.18 30.30
C GLY A 107 -7.33 -1.91 30.67
N TYR A 108 -8.20 -2.79 30.18
CA TYR A 108 -9.62 -2.78 30.44
C TYR A 108 -10.10 -4.18 30.83
N SER A 109 -10.80 -4.30 31.97
CA SER A 109 -11.47 -5.52 32.41
C SER A 109 -13.00 -5.29 32.38
N GLY A 110 -13.66 -5.87 31.37
CA GLY A 110 -15.05 -5.57 31.04
C GLY A 110 -16.05 -6.63 31.52
N HIS A 111 -17.10 -6.16 32.19
CA HIS A 111 -18.22 -6.98 32.68
C HIS A 111 -19.56 -6.59 32.04
N GLU A 112 -19.56 -5.70 31.06
CA GLU A 112 -20.71 -5.31 30.27
C GLU A 112 -21.14 -6.41 29.29
N ARG A 113 -22.36 -6.29 28.75
CA ARG A 113 -22.85 -7.18 27.70
C ARG A 113 -22.33 -6.74 26.33
N GLY A 114 -22.00 -7.72 25.51
CA GLY A 114 -21.48 -7.50 24.14
C GLY A 114 -20.01 -7.04 24.12
N ILE A 115 -19.56 -6.55 22.97
CA ILE A 115 -18.14 -6.27 22.70
C ILE A 115 -17.83 -4.79 22.49
N ASN A 116 -18.83 -3.93 22.25
CA ASN A 116 -18.66 -2.56 21.80
C ASN A 116 -17.81 -1.70 22.76
N VAL A 117 -18.00 -1.88 24.06
CA VAL A 117 -17.24 -1.12 25.07
C VAL A 117 -15.77 -1.54 25.09
N SER A 118 -15.51 -2.85 24.97
CA SER A 118 -14.14 -3.39 24.87
C SER A 118 -13.45 -2.92 23.59
N LEU A 119 -14.16 -2.84 22.46
CA LEU A 119 -13.64 -2.25 21.22
C LEU A 119 -13.34 -0.74 21.39
N ALA A 120 -14.23 0.00 22.06
CA ALA A 120 -13.98 1.41 22.37
C ALA A 120 -12.77 1.60 23.30
N ALA A 121 -12.57 0.69 24.25
CA ALA A 121 -11.38 0.70 25.11
C ALA A 121 -10.08 0.46 24.29
N SER A 122 -10.11 -0.43 23.29
CA SER A 122 -8.98 -0.64 22.38
C SER A 122 -8.58 0.65 21.66
N ALA A 123 -9.55 1.43 21.19
CA ALA A 123 -9.31 2.73 20.56
C ALA A 123 -8.70 3.79 21.52
N LEU A 124 -8.81 3.56 22.84
CA LEU A 124 -8.19 4.38 23.89
C LEU A 124 -6.79 3.89 24.29
N ASP A 125 -6.12 3.11 23.49
CA ASP A 125 -4.74 2.62 23.71
C ASP A 125 -4.55 1.75 24.97
N VAL A 126 -5.54 0.94 25.30
CA VAL A 126 -5.35 -0.05 26.37
C VAL A 126 -4.42 -1.18 25.90
N CYS A 127 -3.49 -1.62 26.75
CA CYS A 127 -2.53 -2.67 26.42
C CYS A 127 -3.05 -4.10 26.71
N ILE A 128 -4.16 -4.24 27.45
CA ILE A 128 -4.77 -5.52 27.83
C ILE A 128 -6.29 -5.35 27.81
N ILE A 129 -6.98 -6.33 27.25
CA ILE A 129 -8.44 -6.47 27.39
C ILE A 129 -8.73 -7.80 28.04
N GLU A 130 -9.46 -7.78 29.14
CA GLU A 130 -9.90 -8.96 29.87
C GLU A 130 -11.42 -9.08 29.79
N ARG A 131 -11.92 -10.27 29.42
CA ARG A 131 -13.35 -10.56 29.35
C ARG A 131 -13.65 -11.97 29.88
N HIS A 132 -14.78 -12.09 30.55
CA HIS A 132 -15.34 -13.38 30.91
C HIS A 132 -15.75 -14.14 29.64
N PHE A 133 -15.53 -15.46 29.64
CA PHE A 133 -15.87 -16.38 28.56
C PHE A 133 -16.84 -17.45 29.03
N THR A 134 -17.81 -17.82 28.20
CA THR A 134 -18.77 -18.90 28.48
C THR A 134 -19.08 -19.74 27.24
N LEU A 135 -19.40 -20.99 27.46
CA LEU A 135 -19.94 -21.87 26.42
C LEU A 135 -21.41 -21.56 26.14
N ASP A 136 -22.20 -21.22 27.18
CA ASP A 136 -23.59 -20.82 27.06
C ASP A 136 -23.96 -19.84 28.21
N ARG A 137 -24.55 -18.70 27.85
CA ARG A 137 -25.04 -17.70 28.83
C ARG A 137 -26.18 -18.17 29.72
N LYS A 138 -26.81 -19.27 29.38
CA LYS A 138 -27.90 -19.88 30.17
C LYS A 138 -27.40 -20.85 31.24
N MET A 139 -26.08 -21.07 31.32
CA MET A 139 -25.49 -21.88 32.37
C MET A 139 -25.77 -21.25 33.75
N GLU A 140 -25.81 -22.09 34.79
CA GLU A 140 -25.97 -21.65 36.16
C GLU A 140 -24.69 -20.97 36.66
N GLY A 141 -24.83 -19.74 37.16
CA GLY A 141 -23.74 -18.94 37.72
C GLY A 141 -23.90 -17.45 37.43
N PRO A 142 -23.37 -16.58 38.27
CA PRO A 142 -23.55 -15.12 38.16
C PRO A 142 -22.84 -14.51 36.95
N ASP A 143 -21.73 -15.10 36.47
CA ASP A 143 -20.85 -14.50 35.50
C ASP A 143 -21.27 -14.75 34.04
N HIS A 144 -22.06 -15.81 33.80
CA HIS A 144 -22.43 -16.19 32.43
C HIS A 144 -23.20 -15.11 31.67
N ALA A 145 -24.04 -14.32 32.37
CA ALA A 145 -24.80 -13.23 31.78
C ALA A 145 -23.92 -12.08 31.23
N ALA A 146 -22.74 -11.86 31.81
CA ALA A 146 -21.76 -10.85 31.40
C ALA A 146 -20.66 -11.42 30.47
N SER A 147 -20.62 -12.76 30.32
CA SER A 147 -19.59 -13.45 29.56
C SER A 147 -19.82 -13.39 28.05
N LEU A 148 -18.74 -13.46 27.30
CA LEU A 148 -18.75 -13.59 25.84
C LEU A 148 -18.79 -15.07 25.46
N THR A 149 -19.59 -15.42 24.44
CA THR A 149 -19.53 -16.71 23.76
C THR A 149 -18.32 -16.78 22.84
N PHE A 150 -17.98 -17.97 22.32
CA PHE A 150 -16.85 -18.16 21.40
C PHE A 150 -16.89 -17.22 20.20
N ASN A 151 -18.04 -17.09 19.54
CA ASN A 151 -18.15 -16.25 18.35
C ASN A 151 -17.99 -14.76 18.68
N GLU A 152 -18.55 -14.30 19.82
CA GLU A 152 -18.37 -12.92 20.26
C GLU A 152 -16.92 -12.62 20.67
N PHE A 153 -16.25 -13.58 21.33
CA PHE A 153 -14.86 -13.42 21.69
C PHE A 153 -13.97 -13.36 20.45
N LYS A 154 -14.25 -14.20 19.44
CA LYS A 154 -13.60 -14.13 18.14
C LYS A 154 -13.81 -12.77 17.47
N SER A 155 -15.08 -12.30 17.40
CA SER A 155 -15.40 -10.98 16.84
C SER A 155 -14.72 -9.82 17.60
N LEU A 156 -14.56 -9.95 18.92
CA LEU A 156 -13.80 -8.97 19.71
C LEU A 156 -12.32 -8.96 19.29
N ILE A 157 -11.70 -10.13 19.13
CA ILE A 157 -10.28 -10.22 18.72
C ILE A 157 -10.11 -9.61 17.33
N ASP A 158 -10.96 -10.00 16.38
CA ASP A 158 -10.92 -9.49 15.00
C ASP A 158 -11.07 -7.95 15.00
N GLY A 159 -12.08 -7.41 15.71
CA GLY A 159 -12.31 -5.98 15.80
C GLY A 159 -11.21 -5.20 16.53
N VAL A 160 -10.53 -5.79 17.53
CA VAL A 160 -9.35 -5.17 18.15
C VAL A 160 -8.22 -5.04 17.13
N ARG A 161 -7.97 -6.06 16.30
CA ARG A 161 -6.94 -6.01 15.26
C ARG A 161 -7.26 -4.97 14.18
N GLU A 162 -8.52 -4.91 13.75
CA GLU A 162 -8.98 -3.85 12.81
C GLU A 162 -8.76 -2.44 13.38
N ILE A 163 -9.05 -2.23 14.67
CA ILE A 163 -8.83 -0.93 15.33
C ILE A 163 -7.34 -0.62 15.46
N GLU A 164 -6.50 -1.60 15.81
CA GLU A 164 -5.04 -1.43 15.90
C GLU A 164 -4.47 -0.97 14.55
N GLU A 165 -4.89 -1.57 13.45
CA GLU A 165 -4.47 -1.20 12.11
C GLU A 165 -5.01 0.19 11.71
N ALA A 166 -6.30 0.44 11.93
CA ALA A 166 -6.96 1.70 11.55
C ALA A 166 -6.46 2.92 12.32
N LYS A 167 -5.92 2.72 13.51
CA LYS A 167 -5.48 3.80 14.40
C LYS A 167 -4.30 4.58 13.85
N GLY A 168 -3.37 3.92 13.18
CA GLY A 168 -2.12 4.52 12.73
C GLY A 168 -1.29 5.12 13.87
N ASP A 169 -0.29 5.90 13.52
CA ASP A 169 0.61 6.57 14.48
C ASP A 169 0.24 8.04 14.76
N GLY A 170 -0.60 8.64 13.91
CA GLY A 170 -1.05 10.02 14.03
C GLY A 170 0.04 11.08 13.81
N LEU A 171 1.24 10.71 13.35
CA LEU A 171 2.38 11.61 13.25
C LEU A 171 2.33 12.49 12.01
N VAL A 172 2.11 11.89 10.84
CA VAL A 172 2.11 12.59 9.56
C VAL A 172 0.83 12.26 8.79
N ARG A 173 0.20 13.30 8.21
CA ARG A 173 -0.93 13.12 7.28
C ARG A 173 -0.40 13.04 5.86
N GLU A 174 -0.09 11.84 5.41
CA GLU A 174 0.22 11.54 4.01
C GLU A 174 -1.04 11.11 3.25
N LEU A 175 -1.05 11.37 1.94
CA LEU A 175 -2.11 10.86 1.08
C LEU A 175 -1.80 9.40 0.73
N SER A 176 -2.77 8.53 0.94
CA SER A 176 -2.70 7.17 0.40
C SER A 176 -2.80 7.19 -1.13
N GLN A 177 -2.40 6.12 -1.78
CA GLN A 177 -2.50 5.98 -3.23
C GLN A 177 -3.93 6.15 -3.74
N GLY A 178 -4.93 5.57 -3.05
CA GLY A 178 -6.34 5.75 -3.39
C GLY A 178 -6.80 7.20 -3.28
N GLU A 179 -6.32 7.96 -2.27
CA GLU A 179 -6.60 9.39 -2.16
C GLU A 179 -5.91 10.22 -3.24
N MET A 180 -4.71 9.82 -3.68
CA MET A 180 -4.01 10.49 -4.78
C MET A 180 -4.76 10.36 -6.09
N ILE A 181 -5.24 9.15 -6.44
CA ILE A 181 -6.08 8.91 -7.62
C ILE A 181 -7.38 9.73 -7.55
N ASN A 182 -8.06 9.71 -6.41
CA ASN A 182 -9.28 10.48 -6.23
C ASN A 182 -9.03 12.00 -6.31
N ARG A 183 -7.89 12.47 -5.79
CA ARG A 183 -7.49 13.87 -5.90
C ARG A 183 -7.27 14.28 -7.35
N GLU A 184 -6.67 13.39 -8.17
CA GLU A 184 -6.48 13.63 -9.59
C GLU A 184 -7.82 13.70 -10.34
N ASN A 185 -8.73 12.77 -10.08
CA ASN A 185 -9.98 12.65 -10.83
C ASN A 185 -11.07 13.62 -10.34
N LEU A 186 -11.17 13.84 -9.03
CA LEU A 186 -12.25 14.61 -8.40
C LEU A 186 -11.81 16.01 -7.94
N GLY A 187 -10.51 16.22 -7.79
CA GLY A 187 -9.93 17.48 -7.37
C GLY A 187 -10.20 18.62 -8.34
N LYS A 188 -9.60 19.76 -8.05
CA LYS A 188 -9.74 20.97 -8.85
C LYS A 188 -8.37 21.48 -9.29
N SER A 189 -8.35 22.08 -10.47
CA SER A 189 -7.19 22.73 -11.07
C SER A 189 -7.52 24.15 -11.50
N LEU A 190 -6.49 24.95 -11.64
CA LEU A 190 -6.54 26.23 -12.33
C LEU A 190 -6.44 26.00 -13.83
N VAL A 191 -7.34 26.64 -14.62
CA VAL A 191 -7.35 26.55 -16.08
C VAL A 191 -7.51 27.93 -16.70
N ALA A 192 -7.08 28.05 -17.96
CA ALA A 192 -7.24 29.28 -18.73
C ALA A 192 -8.73 29.53 -19.06
N THR A 193 -9.18 30.79 -18.95
CA THR A 193 -10.55 31.18 -19.29
C THR A 193 -10.77 31.39 -20.77
N LYS A 194 -9.70 31.55 -21.55
CA LYS A 194 -9.64 31.86 -22.98
C LYS A 194 -8.26 31.51 -23.54
N ASP A 195 -8.08 31.59 -24.83
CA ASP A 195 -6.76 31.47 -25.46
C ASP A 195 -5.84 32.62 -24.99
N LEU A 196 -4.67 32.23 -24.52
CA LEU A 196 -3.62 33.12 -24.05
C LEU A 196 -2.34 32.89 -24.87
N LYS A 197 -1.68 33.97 -25.26
CA LYS A 197 -0.45 33.88 -26.05
C LYS A 197 0.78 33.91 -25.16
N LYS A 198 1.86 33.31 -25.63
CA LYS A 198 3.19 33.48 -25.07
C LYS A 198 3.45 34.96 -24.81
N ASP A 199 4.16 35.28 -23.74
CA ASP A 199 4.46 36.62 -23.24
C ASP A 199 3.26 37.39 -22.65
N HIS A 200 2.07 36.73 -22.53
CA HIS A 200 0.93 37.31 -21.83
C HIS A 200 1.19 37.33 -20.30
N ILE A 201 0.86 38.48 -19.68
CA ILE A 201 0.91 38.60 -18.21
C ILE A 201 -0.43 38.12 -17.64
N ILE A 202 -0.39 37.06 -16.85
CA ILE A 202 -1.57 36.43 -16.29
C ILE A 202 -2.25 37.34 -15.28
N SER A 203 -3.56 37.55 -15.46
CA SER A 203 -4.44 38.29 -14.58
C SER A 203 -5.49 37.39 -13.94
N ASP A 204 -6.25 37.95 -12.96
CA ASP A 204 -7.38 37.27 -12.33
C ASP A 204 -8.49 36.87 -13.32
N LEU A 205 -8.65 37.61 -14.42
CA LEU A 205 -9.63 37.37 -15.48
C LEU A 205 -9.23 36.17 -16.39
N ASP A 206 -7.98 35.75 -16.35
CA ASP A 206 -7.45 34.70 -17.20
C ASP A 206 -7.54 33.30 -16.54
N ILE A 207 -7.96 33.25 -15.27
CA ILE A 207 -7.94 32.03 -14.45
C ILE A 207 -9.34 31.65 -14.01
N LYS A 208 -9.70 30.37 -14.17
CA LYS A 208 -10.91 29.78 -13.56
C LYS A 208 -10.57 28.43 -12.91
N VAL A 209 -11.47 27.94 -12.07
CA VAL A 209 -11.31 26.64 -11.37
C VAL A 209 -12.19 25.58 -12.04
N ARG A 210 -11.61 24.44 -12.41
CA ARG A 210 -12.29 23.29 -13.03
C ARG A 210 -11.84 21.97 -12.40
N SER A 211 -12.67 20.93 -12.53
CA SER A 211 -12.24 19.54 -12.43
C SER A 211 -11.73 19.08 -13.78
N PRO A 212 -10.84 18.10 -13.82
CA PRO A 212 -10.23 17.33 -12.74
C PRO A 212 -9.03 18.02 -12.06
N GLY A 213 -8.47 17.38 -11.03
CA GLY A 213 -7.30 17.85 -10.26
C GLY A 213 -5.96 17.55 -10.94
N GLN A 214 -5.85 17.75 -12.24
CA GLN A 214 -4.69 17.36 -13.05
C GLN A 214 -3.66 18.47 -13.27
N GLY A 215 -4.00 19.70 -12.96
CA GLY A 215 -3.14 20.86 -13.07
C GLY A 215 -2.80 21.49 -11.73
N LEU A 216 -2.39 22.74 -11.76
CA LEU A 216 -2.02 23.52 -10.58
C LEU A 216 -3.20 23.66 -9.61
N SER A 217 -2.96 23.40 -8.33
CA SER A 217 -3.98 23.50 -7.28
C SER A 217 -4.56 24.91 -7.18
N PRO A 218 -5.89 25.05 -6.94
CA PRO A 218 -6.51 26.34 -6.67
C PRO A 218 -5.90 27.14 -5.52
N GLN A 219 -5.22 26.50 -4.58
CA GLN A 219 -4.48 27.19 -3.51
C GLN A 219 -3.35 28.08 -4.05
N ARG A 220 -2.88 27.82 -5.28
CA ARG A 220 -1.82 28.56 -5.95
C ARG A 220 -2.36 29.70 -6.87
N TYR A 221 -3.67 30.01 -6.75
CA TYR A 221 -4.34 31.02 -7.58
C TYR A 221 -3.60 32.36 -7.60
N ASN A 222 -3.28 32.88 -6.43
CA ASN A 222 -2.60 34.17 -6.31
C ASN A 222 -1.15 34.14 -6.80
N ASP A 223 -0.54 32.96 -6.81
CA ASP A 223 0.84 32.79 -7.25
C ASP A 223 0.97 32.93 -8.78
N LEU A 224 -0.10 32.63 -9.53
CA LEU A 224 -0.11 32.79 -10.99
C LEU A 224 -0.23 34.23 -11.45
N ILE A 225 -0.90 35.09 -10.67
CA ILE A 225 -1.18 36.47 -11.07
C ILE A 225 0.13 37.24 -11.21
N GLY A 226 0.32 37.84 -12.38
CA GLY A 226 1.52 38.63 -12.70
C GLY A 226 2.66 37.80 -13.31
N HIS A 227 2.56 36.47 -13.39
CA HIS A 227 3.52 35.69 -14.16
C HIS A 227 3.35 35.87 -15.66
N VAL A 228 4.44 35.70 -16.38
CA VAL A 228 4.48 35.83 -17.86
C VAL A 228 4.48 34.44 -18.44
N LEU A 229 3.53 34.13 -19.32
CA LEU A 229 3.46 32.84 -20.00
C LEU A 229 4.67 32.62 -20.91
N THR A 230 5.26 31.42 -20.82
CA THR A 230 6.40 31.01 -21.65
C THR A 230 5.97 30.31 -22.94
N HIS A 231 4.67 29.99 -23.09
CA HIS A 231 4.07 29.27 -24.23
C HIS A 231 2.63 29.75 -24.48
N ASP A 232 2.06 29.36 -25.61
CA ASP A 232 0.64 29.57 -25.90
C ASP A 232 -0.21 28.60 -25.08
N MET A 233 -1.37 29.05 -24.60
CA MET A 233 -2.39 28.23 -23.95
C MET A 233 -3.73 28.42 -24.67
N PHE A 234 -4.53 27.36 -24.72
CA PHE A 234 -5.90 27.42 -25.20
C PHE A 234 -6.90 27.53 -24.04
N GLU A 235 -8.12 27.94 -24.37
CA GLU A 235 -9.21 27.90 -23.37
C GLU A 235 -9.36 26.49 -22.79
N GLU A 236 -9.54 26.40 -21.46
CA GLU A 236 -9.61 25.17 -20.65
C GLU A 236 -8.26 24.45 -20.44
N ASP A 237 -7.15 24.91 -21.01
CA ASP A 237 -5.84 24.33 -20.70
C ASP A 237 -5.51 24.52 -19.22
N PHE A 238 -4.88 23.49 -18.63
CA PHE A 238 -4.44 23.54 -17.25
C PHE A 238 -3.17 24.38 -17.08
N PHE A 239 -3.16 25.18 -16.04
CA PHE A 239 -1.88 25.70 -15.52
C PHE A 239 -1.13 24.60 -14.77
N TYR A 240 0.20 24.59 -14.87
CA TYR A 240 1.10 23.64 -14.25
C TYR A 240 2.13 24.33 -13.34
N PRO A 241 2.86 23.61 -12.47
CA PRO A 241 3.91 24.21 -11.65
C PRO A 241 5.00 24.95 -12.46
N SER A 242 5.28 24.52 -13.68
CA SER A 242 6.21 25.20 -14.59
C SER A 242 5.74 26.57 -15.06
N ASP A 243 4.45 26.88 -15.00
CA ASP A 243 3.91 28.22 -15.30
C ASP A 243 4.18 29.23 -14.18
N LEU A 244 4.62 28.74 -13.01
CA LEU A 244 5.11 29.57 -11.90
C LEU A 244 6.62 29.79 -11.93
N SER A 245 7.29 29.23 -12.92
CA SER A 245 8.74 29.31 -13.05
C SER A 245 9.13 29.61 -14.50
N ASP A 246 10.25 30.27 -14.72
CA ASP A 246 10.76 30.54 -16.07
C ASP A 246 11.43 29.31 -16.70
N LYS A 247 11.21 28.10 -16.14
CA LYS A 247 11.93 26.87 -16.51
C LYS A 247 10.93 25.76 -16.83
N ARG A 248 10.33 25.83 -18.02
CA ARG A 248 9.65 24.68 -18.61
C ARG A 248 10.70 23.78 -19.26
N ILE A 249 10.66 22.49 -18.99
CA ILE A 249 11.55 21.49 -19.59
C ILE A 249 10.90 20.98 -20.88
N GLU A 250 11.53 21.25 -22.01
CA GLU A 250 11.09 20.78 -23.32
C GLU A 250 11.92 19.55 -23.75
N PRO A 251 11.34 18.66 -24.57
CA PRO A 251 12.07 17.50 -25.07
C PRO A 251 13.24 17.93 -25.96
N ARG A 252 14.28 17.13 -25.93
CA ARG A 252 15.49 17.31 -26.73
C ARG A 252 15.98 15.97 -27.28
N GLU A 253 17.03 15.95 -28.05
CA GLU A 253 17.72 14.70 -28.38
C GLU A 253 18.43 14.14 -27.15
N TYR A 254 18.17 12.85 -26.86
CA TYR A 254 18.78 12.12 -25.75
C TYR A 254 19.67 11.00 -26.28
N ILE A 255 20.80 10.77 -25.64
CA ILE A 255 21.72 9.68 -25.94
C ILE A 255 22.06 8.93 -24.67
N PHE A 256 21.69 7.66 -24.62
CA PHE A 256 21.98 6.77 -23.51
C PHE A 256 22.78 5.55 -23.99
N ASN A 257 23.47 4.90 -23.07
CA ASN A 257 24.26 3.70 -23.34
C ASN A 257 23.42 2.42 -23.52
N ARG A 258 22.09 2.53 -23.40
CA ARG A 258 21.12 1.45 -23.61
C ARG A 258 19.91 1.97 -24.38
N PRO A 259 19.12 1.08 -25.02
CA PRO A 259 17.92 1.51 -25.70
C PRO A 259 16.94 2.19 -24.73
N TRP A 260 16.36 3.29 -25.13
CA TRP A 260 15.44 4.08 -24.34
C TRP A 260 14.19 4.45 -25.12
N GLY A 261 13.11 4.70 -24.40
CA GLY A 261 11.85 5.14 -24.95
C GLY A 261 11.05 5.98 -23.96
N VAL A 262 9.82 6.26 -24.32
CA VAL A 262 8.83 6.91 -23.45
C VAL A 262 7.49 6.18 -23.57
N PRO A 263 6.68 6.20 -22.50
CA PRO A 263 5.30 5.69 -22.57
C PRO A 263 4.45 6.62 -23.42
N VAL A 264 3.62 6.03 -24.29
CA VAL A 264 2.71 6.75 -25.17
C VAL A 264 1.38 6.03 -25.28
N ARG A 265 0.35 6.76 -25.74
CA ARG A 265 -0.89 6.22 -26.25
C ARG A 265 -0.99 6.47 -27.75
N TYR A 266 -2.00 5.89 -28.42
CA TYR A 266 -2.17 6.09 -29.86
C TYR A 266 -2.37 7.57 -30.22
N HIS A 267 -3.11 8.32 -29.38
CA HIS A 267 -3.47 9.71 -29.66
C HIS A 267 -2.30 10.71 -29.51
N ASP A 268 -1.33 10.44 -28.62
CA ASP A 268 -0.19 11.33 -28.36
C ASP A 268 1.11 10.90 -29.08
N PHE A 269 1.13 9.65 -29.60
CA PHE A 269 2.29 9.09 -30.30
C PHE A 269 2.83 10.02 -31.41
N ASN A 270 1.96 10.55 -32.29
CA ASN A 270 2.38 11.38 -33.40
C ASN A 270 2.99 12.72 -32.93
N GLU A 271 2.52 13.29 -31.85
CA GLU A 271 3.08 14.49 -31.26
C GLU A 271 4.52 14.23 -30.80
N TYR A 272 4.74 13.18 -30.00
CA TYR A 272 6.06 12.86 -29.48
C TYR A 272 7.01 12.38 -30.60
N ASN A 273 6.52 11.59 -31.56
CA ASN A 273 7.33 11.11 -32.67
C ASN A 273 7.91 12.25 -33.54
N ASN A 274 7.27 13.42 -33.55
CA ASN A 274 7.79 14.61 -34.24
C ASN A 274 8.78 15.44 -33.42
N ARG A 275 8.92 15.15 -32.11
CA ARG A 275 9.69 15.98 -31.17
C ARG A 275 10.95 15.30 -30.63
N ILE A 276 10.96 13.96 -30.61
CA ILE A 276 12.07 13.16 -30.06
C ILE A 276 12.42 11.98 -30.96
N ASN A 277 13.57 11.36 -30.68
CA ASN A 277 14.14 10.27 -31.47
C ASN A 277 14.45 9.03 -30.61
N PRO A 278 13.46 8.41 -29.94
CA PRO A 278 13.71 7.29 -29.05
C PRO A 278 14.11 6.02 -29.83
N ASN A 279 14.73 5.08 -29.14
CA ASN A 279 15.00 3.76 -29.71
C ASN A 279 13.72 2.91 -29.78
N LEU A 280 12.80 3.12 -28.84
CA LEU A 280 11.51 2.41 -28.77
C LEU A 280 10.38 3.30 -28.25
N TRP A 281 9.16 2.86 -28.51
CA TRP A 281 7.94 3.41 -27.94
C TRP A 281 7.31 2.36 -27.04
N GLU A 282 6.77 2.74 -25.88
CA GLU A 282 5.95 1.84 -25.08
C GLU A 282 4.50 2.28 -25.11
N PHE A 283 3.67 1.47 -25.73
CA PHE A 283 2.23 1.74 -25.84
C PHE A 283 1.52 1.26 -24.58
N HIS A 284 1.16 2.19 -23.69
CA HIS A 284 0.34 1.94 -22.51
C HIS A 284 -1.12 1.86 -22.91
N LEU A 285 -1.61 0.65 -23.14
CA LEU A 285 -3.00 0.45 -23.59
C LEU A 285 -3.97 0.60 -22.42
N SER A 286 -5.09 1.29 -22.67
CA SER A 286 -6.31 1.11 -21.88
C SER A 286 -7.26 0.14 -22.59
N TYR A 287 -8.27 -0.37 -21.90
CA TYR A 287 -9.26 -1.24 -22.54
C TYR A 287 -9.99 -0.57 -23.72
N SER A 288 -10.18 0.75 -23.65
CA SER A 288 -10.79 1.50 -24.75
C SER A 288 -9.89 1.64 -25.98
N ASP A 289 -8.57 1.62 -25.81
CA ASP A 289 -7.62 1.65 -26.93
C ASP A 289 -7.69 0.35 -27.74
N MET A 290 -8.08 -0.75 -27.11
CA MET A 290 -8.19 -2.07 -27.76
C MET A 290 -9.29 -2.18 -28.79
N ASP A 291 -10.24 -1.26 -28.81
CA ASP A 291 -11.34 -1.20 -29.79
C ASP A 291 -11.08 -0.19 -30.91
N LEU A 292 -9.94 0.51 -30.88
CA LEU A 292 -9.56 1.51 -31.86
C LEU A 292 -8.93 0.88 -33.11
N ASN A 293 -9.20 1.46 -34.27
CA ASN A 293 -8.57 1.05 -35.51
C ASN A 293 -7.17 1.68 -35.63
N LEU A 294 -6.11 0.87 -35.63
CA LEU A 294 -4.73 1.34 -35.66
C LEU A 294 -4.42 2.19 -36.90
N SER A 295 -5.06 1.95 -38.03
CA SER A 295 -4.87 2.73 -39.28
C SER A 295 -5.27 4.20 -39.14
N ASP A 296 -6.09 4.56 -38.15
CA ASP A 296 -6.49 5.94 -37.89
C ASP A 296 -5.37 6.74 -37.23
N TYR A 297 -4.40 6.06 -36.57
CA TYR A 297 -3.29 6.65 -35.83
C TYR A 297 -1.94 6.46 -36.53
N PHE A 298 -1.74 5.33 -37.21
CA PHE A 298 -0.47 4.96 -37.83
C PHE A 298 -0.61 4.96 -39.35
N THR A 299 -0.04 5.96 -40.00
CA THR A 299 -0.13 6.17 -41.46
C THR A 299 1.09 5.72 -42.24
N SER A 300 2.17 5.32 -41.54
CA SER A 300 3.44 4.92 -42.13
C SER A 300 4.14 3.85 -41.30
N LYS A 301 5.29 3.34 -41.78
CA LYS A 301 6.16 2.44 -41.04
C LYS A 301 7.24 3.24 -40.30
N TYR A 302 7.38 2.96 -39.01
CA TYR A 302 8.31 3.65 -38.12
C TYR A 302 9.58 2.83 -37.89
N GLN A 303 10.71 3.50 -37.73
CA GLN A 303 12.03 2.85 -37.59
C GLN A 303 12.46 2.63 -36.13
N ALA A 304 11.62 3.00 -35.16
CA ALA A 304 11.81 2.66 -33.76
C ALA A 304 11.36 1.23 -33.45
N ASP A 305 11.84 0.66 -32.36
CA ASP A 305 11.27 -0.53 -31.75
C ASP A 305 10.00 -0.15 -30.95
N PHE A 306 9.25 -1.15 -30.48
CA PHE A 306 8.12 -0.91 -29.59
C PHE A 306 7.95 -2.02 -28.56
N VAL A 307 7.32 -1.64 -27.45
CA VAL A 307 6.84 -2.49 -26.35
C VAL A 307 5.37 -2.15 -26.14
N VAL A 308 4.57 -3.09 -25.69
CA VAL A 308 3.19 -2.85 -25.27
C VAL A 308 3.09 -3.05 -23.77
N HIS A 309 2.46 -2.13 -23.05
CA HIS A 309 2.01 -2.35 -21.69
C HIS A 309 0.53 -2.73 -21.73
N ALA A 310 0.23 -3.93 -21.24
CA ALA A 310 -1.14 -4.45 -21.22
C ALA A 310 -2.04 -3.63 -20.28
N PRO A 311 -3.33 -3.44 -20.58
CA PRO A 311 -4.26 -2.91 -19.61
C PRO A 311 -4.32 -3.80 -18.37
N GLU A 312 -4.46 -3.19 -17.21
CA GLU A 312 -4.70 -3.89 -15.95
C GLU A 312 -6.19 -3.96 -15.63
N LEU A 313 -6.94 -2.97 -16.11
CA LEU A 313 -8.39 -2.87 -15.99
C LEU A 313 -9.04 -2.94 -17.37
N PHE A 314 -10.01 -3.84 -17.52
CA PHE A 314 -10.83 -4.03 -18.72
C PHE A 314 -12.27 -3.57 -18.51
N ALA A 315 -13.11 -3.75 -19.51
CA ALA A 315 -14.54 -3.42 -19.43
C ALA A 315 -15.22 -4.12 -18.23
N GLU A 316 -16.32 -3.55 -17.75
CA GLU A 316 -17.09 -4.06 -16.62
C GLU A 316 -16.26 -4.20 -15.31
N SER A 317 -15.21 -3.39 -15.17
CA SER A 317 -14.29 -3.41 -14.02
C SER A 317 -13.56 -4.75 -13.82
N HIS A 318 -13.35 -5.52 -14.90
CA HIS A 318 -12.55 -6.74 -14.85
C HIS A 318 -11.06 -6.40 -14.74
N LEU A 319 -10.43 -6.83 -13.64
CA LEU A 319 -8.98 -6.71 -13.45
C LEU A 319 -8.29 -7.93 -14.04
N MET A 320 -7.15 -7.74 -14.73
CA MET A 320 -6.38 -8.87 -15.25
C MET A 320 -5.90 -9.76 -14.11
N ASP A 321 -6.25 -11.04 -14.16
CA ASP A 321 -5.75 -12.05 -13.22
C ASP A 321 -5.60 -13.42 -13.90
N LEU A 322 -4.41 -13.68 -14.41
CA LEU A 322 -4.02 -14.94 -15.03
C LEU A 322 -3.68 -16.04 -14.01
N ALA A 323 -3.63 -15.68 -12.72
CA ALA A 323 -3.20 -16.53 -11.63
C ALA A 323 -4.33 -16.94 -10.69
N THR A 324 -5.52 -16.36 -10.85
CA THR A 324 -6.66 -16.65 -9.98
C THR A 324 -7.08 -18.12 -10.00
N PRO A 325 -7.47 -18.70 -8.85
CA PRO A 325 -8.08 -20.04 -8.81
C PRO A 325 -9.52 -20.07 -9.34
N ASP A 326 -10.19 -18.91 -9.50
CA ASP A 326 -11.51 -18.83 -10.14
C ASP A 326 -11.37 -19.03 -11.65
N GLU A 327 -11.76 -20.20 -12.13
CA GLU A 327 -11.60 -20.61 -13.52
C GLU A 327 -12.41 -19.75 -14.50
N ASN A 328 -13.56 -19.21 -14.10
CA ASN A 328 -14.36 -18.36 -14.98
C ASN A 328 -13.70 -16.98 -15.12
N TYR A 329 -13.23 -16.43 -14.00
CA TYR A 329 -12.51 -15.16 -13.98
C TYR A 329 -11.19 -15.25 -14.77
N ARG A 330 -10.44 -16.35 -14.58
CA ARG A 330 -9.21 -16.63 -15.33
C ARG A 330 -9.43 -16.72 -16.83
N LYS A 331 -10.51 -17.37 -17.29
CA LYS A 331 -10.85 -17.47 -18.73
C LYS A 331 -11.15 -16.11 -19.35
N GLU A 332 -11.81 -15.22 -18.64
CA GLU A 332 -12.02 -13.85 -19.14
C GLU A 332 -10.68 -13.10 -19.21
N SER A 333 -9.82 -13.23 -18.21
CA SER A 333 -8.47 -12.66 -18.26
C SER A 333 -7.63 -13.23 -19.40
N LEU A 334 -7.72 -14.53 -19.70
CA LEU A 334 -7.08 -15.15 -20.87
C LEU A 334 -7.57 -14.55 -22.19
N LYS A 335 -8.87 -14.40 -22.34
CA LYS A 335 -9.48 -13.80 -23.53
C LYS A 335 -8.99 -12.38 -23.76
N GLU A 336 -8.98 -11.55 -22.72
CA GLU A 336 -8.52 -10.17 -22.82
C GLU A 336 -6.99 -10.09 -23.05
N THR A 337 -6.20 -10.96 -22.42
CA THR A 337 -4.76 -11.07 -22.70
C THR A 337 -4.49 -11.48 -24.14
N GLN A 338 -5.27 -12.44 -24.69
CA GLN A 338 -5.13 -12.83 -26.10
C GLN A 338 -5.44 -11.67 -27.04
N ARG A 339 -6.44 -10.83 -26.74
CA ARG A 339 -6.71 -9.60 -27.50
C ARG A 339 -5.51 -8.65 -27.50
N VAL A 340 -4.85 -8.45 -26.34
CA VAL A 340 -3.63 -7.63 -26.26
C VAL A 340 -2.52 -8.22 -27.15
N ILE A 341 -2.34 -9.53 -27.14
CA ILE A 341 -1.37 -10.23 -27.99
C ILE A 341 -1.68 -9.97 -29.47
N ASP A 342 -2.94 -10.07 -29.88
CA ASP A 342 -3.35 -9.91 -31.27
C ASP A 342 -3.17 -8.45 -31.74
N ILE A 343 -3.52 -7.46 -30.91
CA ILE A 343 -3.25 -6.04 -31.16
C ILE A 343 -1.74 -5.76 -31.25
N THR A 344 -0.93 -6.40 -30.40
CA THR A 344 0.52 -6.27 -30.47
C THR A 344 1.09 -6.80 -31.79
N ARG A 345 0.52 -7.86 -32.35
CA ARG A 345 0.85 -8.39 -33.68
C ARG A 345 0.44 -7.43 -34.79
N GLU A 346 -0.72 -6.79 -34.67
CA GLU A 346 -1.18 -5.77 -35.63
C GLU A 346 -0.29 -4.52 -35.57
N LEU A 347 0.06 -4.02 -34.38
CA LEU A 347 1.00 -2.91 -34.20
C LEU A 347 2.37 -3.18 -34.86
N LYS A 348 2.82 -4.42 -34.87
CA LYS A 348 4.10 -4.81 -35.49
C LYS A 348 4.16 -4.50 -37.00
N GLU A 349 3.03 -4.44 -37.70
CA GLU A 349 2.97 -4.08 -39.12
C GLU A 349 3.49 -2.65 -39.37
N TYR A 350 3.36 -1.78 -38.35
CA TYR A 350 3.82 -0.39 -38.38
C TYR A 350 5.27 -0.23 -37.87
N PHE A 351 5.78 -1.22 -37.10
CA PHE A 351 7.10 -1.21 -36.50
C PHE A 351 7.95 -2.42 -36.94
N PRO A 352 8.33 -2.51 -38.21
CA PRO A 352 8.94 -3.71 -38.80
C PRO A 352 10.33 -4.06 -38.26
N LYS A 353 10.99 -3.14 -37.54
CA LYS A 353 12.28 -3.36 -36.90
C LYS A 353 12.14 -4.34 -35.72
N THR A 354 11.04 -4.30 -34.99
CA THR A 354 10.77 -5.15 -33.83
C THR A 354 10.41 -6.57 -34.27
N LYS A 355 11.31 -7.54 -34.05
CA LYS A 355 11.08 -8.93 -34.48
C LYS A 355 10.10 -9.65 -33.58
N ARG A 356 10.25 -9.50 -32.26
CA ARG A 356 9.43 -10.12 -31.22
C ARG A 356 9.11 -9.08 -30.15
N PRO A 357 7.99 -8.34 -30.32
CA PRO A 357 7.62 -7.31 -29.37
C PRO A 357 7.35 -7.89 -27.99
N MET A 358 7.77 -7.16 -26.96
CA MET A 358 7.48 -7.48 -25.55
C MET A 358 6.12 -6.91 -25.16
N ILE A 359 5.41 -7.64 -24.30
CA ILE A 359 4.19 -7.21 -23.65
C ILE A 359 4.46 -7.20 -22.14
N VAL A 360 4.57 -6.04 -21.55
CA VAL A 360 4.64 -5.85 -20.10
C VAL A 360 3.25 -6.08 -19.53
N ALA A 361 3.14 -6.88 -18.48
CA ALA A 361 1.85 -7.16 -17.86
C ALA A 361 1.97 -7.36 -16.34
N ASN A 362 0.99 -6.84 -15.61
CA ASN A 362 0.64 -7.34 -14.30
C ASN A 362 -0.11 -8.67 -14.47
N ILE A 363 0.34 -9.68 -13.77
CA ILE A 363 -0.17 -11.06 -13.94
C ILE A 363 -1.41 -11.35 -13.09
N GLY A 364 -1.73 -10.46 -12.13
CA GLY A 364 -2.78 -10.70 -11.15
C GLY A 364 -2.29 -11.38 -9.88
N GLY A 365 -3.13 -12.20 -9.26
CA GLY A 365 -2.82 -12.84 -7.98
C GLY A 365 -2.98 -11.88 -6.80
N PHE A 366 -3.98 -11.02 -6.82
CA PHE A 366 -4.24 -10.06 -5.76
C PHE A 366 -5.30 -10.56 -4.76
N THR A 367 -5.19 -10.05 -3.53
CA THR A 367 -6.15 -10.21 -2.43
C THR A 367 -6.64 -8.83 -1.96
N MET A 368 -7.61 -8.79 -1.02
CA MET A 368 -8.16 -7.50 -0.58
C MET A 368 -7.19 -6.76 0.35
N ASP A 369 -6.80 -7.35 1.48
CA ASP A 369 -6.20 -6.57 2.56
C ASP A 369 -4.80 -7.03 2.97
N SER A 370 -4.44 -8.27 2.65
CA SER A 370 -3.20 -8.85 3.15
C SER A 370 -2.65 -9.93 2.23
N ARG A 371 -1.36 -10.19 2.38
CA ARG A 371 -0.65 -11.24 1.65
C ARG A 371 -1.26 -12.62 1.92
N LEU A 372 -1.34 -13.44 0.87
CA LEU A 372 -1.68 -14.86 0.97
C LEU A 372 -0.65 -15.60 1.84
N PRO A 373 -1.08 -16.67 2.56
CA PRO A 373 -0.15 -17.58 3.21
C PRO A 373 0.89 -18.13 2.23
N GLU A 374 2.15 -18.21 2.63
CA GLU A 374 3.25 -18.67 1.78
C GLU A 374 3.00 -20.06 1.15
N SER A 375 2.26 -20.91 1.84
CA SER A 375 1.89 -22.24 1.34
C SER A 375 0.92 -22.21 0.15
N ILE A 376 0.21 -21.09 -0.06
CA ILE A 376 -0.77 -20.92 -1.15
C ILE A 376 -0.13 -20.31 -2.39
N ILE A 377 0.86 -19.43 -2.24
CA ILE A 377 1.51 -18.70 -3.34
C ILE A 377 1.95 -19.61 -4.51
N PRO A 378 2.57 -20.80 -4.28
CA PRO A 378 2.96 -21.66 -5.39
C PRO A 378 1.81 -22.09 -6.30
N SER A 379 0.59 -22.24 -5.77
CA SER A 379 -0.58 -22.62 -6.56
C SER A 379 -1.04 -21.53 -7.54
N TYR A 380 -0.84 -20.25 -7.17
CA TYR A 380 -1.10 -19.11 -8.06
C TYR A 380 -0.11 -19.06 -9.21
N TYR A 381 1.17 -19.32 -8.94
CA TYR A 381 2.18 -19.43 -10.00
C TYR A 381 1.96 -20.64 -10.91
N ASP A 382 1.47 -21.78 -10.39
CA ASP A 382 1.10 -22.92 -11.21
C ASP A 382 -0.12 -22.60 -12.10
N GLN A 383 -1.10 -21.83 -11.59
CA GLN A 383 -2.22 -21.32 -12.41
C GLN A 383 -1.74 -20.35 -13.51
N PHE A 384 -0.81 -19.46 -13.19
CA PHE A 384 -0.19 -18.59 -14.19
C PHE A 384 0.54 -19.39 -15.26
N ALA A 385 1.32 -20.42 -14.88
CA ALA A 385 1.99 -21.31 -15.85
C ALA A 385 0.98 -21.95 -16.79
N ARG A 386 -0.13 -22.47 -16.25
CA ARG A 386 -1.23 -23.04 -17.03
C ARG A 386 -1.85 -21.98 -17.97
N SER A 387 -2.00 -20.74 -17.52
CA SER A 387 -2.51 -19.64 -18.35
C SER A 387 -1.58 -19.34 -19.52
N LEU A 388 -0.26 -19.39 -19.32
CA LEU A 388 0.72 -19.20 -20.40
C LEU A 388 0.62 -20.31 -21.45
N ASP A 389 0.37 -21.56 -21.06
CA ASP A 389 0.20 -22.69 -21.97
C ASP A 389 -1.07 -22.57 -22.84
N GLU A 390 -2.08 -21.86 -22.36
CA GLU A 390 -3.35 -21.65 -23.08
C GLU A 390 -3.33 -20.43 -24.04
N LEU A 391 -2.34 -19.54 -23.93
CA LEU A 391 -2.18 -18.35 -24.77
C LEU A 391 -1.38 -18.67 -26.04
N ASP A 392 -1.81 -18.13 -27.17
CA ASP A 392 -0.97 -18.14 -28.38
C ASP A 392 0.06 -17.00 -28.33
N MET A 393 1.25 -17.36 -27.87
CA MET A 393 2.40 -16.44 -27.75
C MET A 393 3.23 -16.32 -29.03
N SER A 394 2.77 -16.86 -30.18
CA SER A 394 3.53 -16.86 -31.43
C SER A 394 3.93 -15.44 -31.86
N GLY A 395 5.21 -15.18 -31.96
CA GLY A 395 5.77 -13.91 -32.45
C GLY A 395 5.77 -12.75 -31.46
N VAL A 396 5.36 -12.95 -30.21
CA VAL A 396 5.40 -11.97 -29.11
C VAL A 396 6.07 -12.57 -27.88
N GLU A 397 6.32 -11.76 -26.87
CA GLU A 397 6.84 -12.18 -25.57
C GLU A 397 6.15 -11.43 -24.44
N LEU A 398 5.46 -12.16 -23.57
CA LEU A 398 4.90 -11.59 -22.35
C LEU A 398 5.99 -11.57 -21.27
N ILE A 399 6.24 -10.39 -20.72
CA ILE A 399 7.21 -10.16 -19.65
C ILE A 399 6.45 -9.65 -18.41
N PRO A 400 6.37 -10.45 -17.33
CA PRO A 400 5.79 -9.99 -16.09
C PRO A 400 6.55 -8.79 -15.52
N GLN A 401 5.82 -7.87 -14.88
CA GLN A 401 6.39 -6.73 -14.18
C GLN A 401 6.62 -7.07 -12.70
N THR A 402 7.70 -6.53 -12.09
CA THR A 402 7.82 -6.52 -10.63
C THR A 402 6.80 -5.55 -10.05
N MET A 403 6.11 -5.96 -8.98
CA MET A 403 4.93 -5.25 -8.48
C MET A 403 5.15 -4.64 -7.10
N ALA A 404 4.48 -3.52 -6.84
CA ALA A 404 4.30 -2.96 -5.52
C ALA A 404 3.32 -3.80 -4.69
N PRO A 405 3.42 -3.83 -3.36
CA PRO A 405 2.48 -4.58 -2.52
C PRO A 405 1.06 -4.01 -2.57
N PHE A 406 0.93 -2.69 -2.71
CA PHE A 406 -0.35 -1.99 -2.85
C PHE A 406 -0.31 -1.07 -4.08
N PRO A 407 -0.44 -1.61 -5.30
CA PRO A 407 -0.31 -0.84 -6.52
C PRO A 407 -1.36 0.28 -6.61
N TRP A 408 -0.97 1.46 -7.06
CA TRP A 408 -1.85 2.62 -7.16
C TRP A 408 -3.03 2.42 -8.14
N HIS A 409 -2.85 1.67 -9.20
CA HIS A 409 -3.92 1.39 -10.16
C HIS A 409 -5.10 0.60 -9.58
N PHE A 410 -4.91 -0.08 -8.45
CA PHE A 410 -6.00 -0.63 -7.63
C PHE A 410 -6.51 0.35 -6.57
N GLY A 411 -6.03 1.59 -6.58
CA GLY A 411 -6.37 2.57 -5.57
C GLY A 411 -5.84 2.23 -4.17
N GLY A 412 -4.79 1.40 -4.08
CA GLY A 412 -4.25 0.90 -2.82
C GLY A 412 -5.19 -0.04 -2.06
N GLN A 413 -6.29 -0.51 -2.70
CA GLN A 413 -7.34 -1.31 -2.06
C GLN A 413 -7.08 -2.81 -2.12
N ARG A 414 -6.04 -3.24 -2.84
CA ARG A 414 -5.73 -4.66 -3.04
C ARG A 414 -4.27 -4.92 -2.77
N TYR A 415 -4.00 -6.09 -2.21
CA TYR A 415 -2.64 -6.57 -2.00
C TYR A 415 -2.20 -7.42 -3.18
N GLN A 416 -1.05 -7.09 -3.77
CA GLN A 416 -0.43 -7.86 -4.84
C GLN A 416 0.43 -8.97 -4.25
N ASN A 417 0.19 -10.22 -4.64
CA ASN A 417 0.90 -11.37 -4.10
C ASN A 417 2.01 -11.91 -5.00
N MET A 418 1.86 -11.76 -6.32
CA MET A 418 2.81 -12.32 -7.29
C MET A 418 3.76 -11.26 -7.81
N PHE A 419 4.97 -11.70 -8.13
CA PHE A 419 6.06 -10.84 -8.62
C PHE A 419 6.45 -9.71 -7.68
N VAL A 420 6.32 -9.96 -6.37
CA VAL A 420 6.64 -9.05 -5.26
C VAL A 420 7.89 -9.50 -4.51
N VAL A 421 8.06 -10.80 -4.24
CA VAL A 421 9.18 -11.32 -3.45
C VAL A 421 10.26 -11.91 -4.34
N ILE A 422 11.50 -11.44 -4.19
CA ILE A 422 12.61 -11.78 -5.09
C ILE A 422 12.91 -13.28 -5.17
N ASP A 423 12.81 -14.03 -4.07
CA ASP A 423 13.04 -15.49 -4.08
C ASP A 423 11.98 -16.23 -4.91
N GLU A 424 10.75 -15.77 -4.86
CA GLU A 424 9.66 -16.30 -5.68
C GLU A 424 9.86 -15.94 -7.15
N ILE A 425 10.18 -14.68 -7.43
CA ILE A 425 10.39 -14.17 -8.79
C ILE A 425 11.49 -14.94 -9.49
N THR A 426 12.68 -15.04 -8.89
CA THR A 426 13.82 -15.72 -9.51
C THR A 426 13.53 -17.21 -9.75
N LYS A 427 12.95 -17.88 -8.75
CA LYS A 427 12.55 -19.29 -8.88
C LYS A 427 11.60 -19.53 -10.05
N TRP A 428 10.58 -18.68 -10.20
CA TRP A 428 9.56 -18.87 -11.23
C TRP A 428 10.00 -18.35 -12.59
N ALA A 429 10.83 -17.29 -12.63
CA ALA A 429 11.46 -16.85 -13.86
C ALA A 429 12.35 -17.94 -14.47
N GLU A 430 13.13 -18.66 -13.66
CA GLU A 430 13.92 -19.82 -14.12
C GLU A 430 13.01 -20.96 -14.58
N LYS A 431 12.03 -21.35 -13.74
CA LYS A 431 11.14 -22.51 -14.04
C LYS A 431 10.35 -22.32 -15.33
N LEU A 432 9.89 -21.10 -15.61
CA LEU A 432 9.06 -20.78 -16.77
C LEU A 432 9.85 -20.12 -17.91
N ASN A 433 11.16 -19.97 -17.76
CA ASN A 433 12.06 -19.29 -18.73
C ASN A 433 11.54 -17.88 -19.10
N LEU A 434 11.17 -17.08 -18.08
CA LEU A 434 10.63 -15.72 -18.27
C LEU A 434 11.74 -14.70 -18.22
N ARG A 435 11.60 -13.67 -19.07
CA ARG A 435 12.25 -12.38 -18.84
C ARG A 435 11.26 -11.44 -18.17
N MET A 436 11.78 -10.41 -17.50
CA MET A 436 11.01 -9.55 -16.62
C MET A 436 11.04 -8.09 -17.09
N CYS A 437 9.98 -7.36 -16.81
CA CYS A 437 10.03 -5.91 -16.65
C CYS A 437 10.40 -5.61 -15.18
N PHE A 438 11.57 -5.02 -14.97
CA PHE A 438 11.97 -4.57 -13.64
C PHE A 438 11.46 -3.14 -13.45
N ASP A 439 10.38 -3.00 -12.69
CA ASP A 439 9.87 -1.72 -12.23
C ASP A 439 10.59 -1.33 -10.94
N VAL A 440 11.36 -0.26 -11.05
CA VAL A 440 12.24 0.22 -9.99
C VAL A 440 11.46 0.83 -8.84
N SER A 441 10.41 1.60 -9.16
CA SER A 441 9.53 2.23 -8.19
C SER A 441 8.74 1.18 -7.38
N HIS A 442 8.07 0.26 -8.05
CA HIS A 442 7.32 -0.83 -7.41
C HIS A 442 8.21 -1.67 -6.48
N THR A 443 9.41 -1.97 -6.94
CA THR A 443 10.36 -2.78 -6.15
C THR A 443 10.85 -2.05 -4.91
N GLN A 444 11.11 -0.73 -4.99
CA GLN A 444 11.48 0.04 -3.80
C GLN A 444 10.36 0.07 -2.77
N LEU A 445 9.09 0.27 -3.20
CA LEU A 445 7.93 0.22 -2.30
C LEU A 445 7.79 -1.16 -1.63
N THR A 446 8.01 -2.23 -2.39
CA THR A 446 8.03 -3.60 -1.87
C THR A 446 9.12 -3.79 -0.81
N CYS A 447 10.34 -3.34 -1.09
CA CYS A 447 11.45 -3.44 -0.15
C CYS A 447 11.19 -2.65 1.13
N ASN A 448 10.61 -1.46 1.02
CA ASN A 448 10.20 -0.66 2.18
C ASN A 448 9.13 -1.38 3.01
N HIS A 449 8.12 -1.96 2.37
CA HIS A 449 7.03 -2.66 3.06
C HIS A 449 7.51 -3.95 3.76
N LEU A 450 8.37 -4.72 3.11
CA LEU A 450 8.83 -6.02 3.61
C LEU A 450 10.13 -5.94 4.43
N GLY A 451 10.76 -4.76 4.54
CA GLY A 451 12.04 -4.57 5.22
C GLY A 451 13.20 -5.25 4.50
N LEU A 452 13.20 -5.27 3.16
CA LEU A 452 14.24 -5.88 2.32
C LEU A 452 15.25 -4.84 1.84
N ASP A 453 16.47 -5.28 1.49
CA ASP A 453 17.45 -4.43 0.81
C ASP A 453 17.11 -4.33 -0.69
N PHE A 454 16.82 -3.12 -1.15
CA PHE A 454 16.48 -2.84 -2.54
C PHE A 454 17.61 -3.19 -3.52
N TYR A 455 18.87 -2.96 -3.15
CA TYR A 455 20.00 -3.20 -4.06
C TYR A 455 20.37 -4.69 -4.15
N ASP A 456 20.11 -5.46 -3.09
CA ASP A 456 20.15 -6.92 -3.16
C ASP A 456 19.07 -7.42 -4.12
N PHE A 457 17.84 -6.95 -3.97
CA PHE A 457 16.75 -7.28 -4.89
C PHE A 457 17.11 -6.93 -6.33
N ALA A 458 17.56 -5.68 -6.58
CA ALA A 458 17.95 -5.20 -7.91
C ALA A 458 19.08 -6.06 -8.54
N SER A 459 20.07 -6.45 -7.74
CA SER A 459 21.17 -7.30 -8.21
C SER A 459 20.71 -8.68 -8.64
N ARG A 460 19.71 -9.23 -7.94
CA ARG A 460 19.18 -10.58 -8.19
C ARG A 460 18.19 -10.62 -9.33
N ILE A 461 17.39 -9.56 -9.56
CA ILE A 461 16.45 -9.48 -10.68
C ILE A 461 17.13 -9.11 -11.99
N ALA A 462 18.24 -8.35 -11.96
CA ALA A 462 18.91 -7.84 -13.13
C ALA A 462 19.21 -8.90 -14.22
N PRO A 463 19.69 -10.12 -13.93
CA PRO A 463 19.92 -11.14 -14.95
C PRO A 463 18.68 -11.56 -15.76
N TYR A 464 17.49 -11.38 -15.19
CA TYR A 464 16.21 -11.70 -15.83
C TYR A 464 15.58 -10.51 -16.53
N THR A 465 16.12 -9.30 -16.35
CA THR A 465 15.50 -8.05 -16.81
C THR A 465 15.70 -7.84 -18.30
N ALA A 466 14.60 -7.67 -19.03
CA ALA A 466 14.57 -7.33 -20.45
C ALA A 466 14.21 -5.85 -20.68
N HIS A 467 13.41 -5.29 -19.79
CA HIS A 467 12.90 -3.92 -19.84
C HIS A 467 12.86 -3.31 -18.44
N LEU A 468 12.98 -2.00 -18.36
CA LEU A 468 13.03 -1.25 -17.10
C LEU A 468 11.99 -0.14 -17.12
N HIS A 469 11.23 -0.04 -16.05
CA HIS A 469 10.45 1.15 -15.72
C HIS A 469 11.20 1.94 -14.66
N LEU A 470 11.62 3.17 -15.00
CA LEU A 470 12.43 4.02 -14.14
C LEU A 470 11.59 5.15 -13.56
N GLY A 471 11.26 5.03 -12.31
CA GLY A 471 10.68 6.04 -11.44
C GLY A 471 11.32 5.95 -10.07
N ASP A 472 11.26 7.02 -9.29
CA ASP A 472 11.66 6.98 -7.89
C ASP A 472 10.48 6.57 -7.01
N ALA A 473 10.74 6.24 -5.76
CA ALA A 473 9.73 5.84 -4.81
C ALA A 473 10.08 6.27 -3.39
N LYS A 474 9.06 6.45 -2.54
CA LYS A 474 9.26 6.81 -1.13
C LYS A 474 8.24 6.13 -0.24
N GLY A 475 8.72 5.56 0.89
CA GLY A 475 7.84 4.86 1.82
C GLY A 475 7.12 3.69 1.14
N VAL A 476 5.80 3.55 1.36
CA VAL A 476 4.95 2.50 0.76
C VAL A 476 3.88 3.05 -0.19
N ASN A 477 3.71 4.37 -0.25
CA ASN A 477 2.68 5.05 -1.05
C ASN A 477 3.23 6.00 -2.12
N GLY A 478 4.51 6.32 -2.09
CA GLY A 478 5.13 7.25 -3.04
C GLY A 478 5.63 6.54 -4.29
N GLU A 479 4.72 6.09 -5.17
CA GLU A 479 5.01 5.40 -6.43
C GLU A 479 5.23 6.39 -7.57
N GLY A 480 6.14 6.05 -8.50
CA GLY A 480 6.35 6.81 -9.72
C GLY A 480 6.83 8.25 -9.50
N LEU A 481 7.57 8.51 -8.43
CA LEU A 481 8.13 9.82 -8.15
C LEU A 481 9.18 10.21 -9.18
N GLN A 482 9.42 11.51 -9.31
CA GLN A 482 10.48 12.03 -10.17
C GLN A 482 11.85 11.52 -9.71
N VAL A 483 12.70 11.16 -10.66
CA VAL A 483 14.06 10.67 -10.38
C VAL A 483 14.79 11.62 -9.42
N GLY A 484 15.24 11.10 -8.28
CA GLY A 484 15.94 11.83 -7.22
C GLY A 484 15.03 12.54 -6.20
N ASP A 485 13.70 12.33 -6.25
CA ASP A 485 12.76 12.89 -5.27
C ASP A 485 12.30 11.84 -4.22
N GLY A 486 12.73 10.58 -4.36
CA GLY A 486 12.45 9.46 -3.46
C GLY A 486 13.66 8.95 -2.68
N ASP A 487 13.66 7.64 -2.43
CA ASP A 487 14.63 6.97 -1.55
C ASP A 487 15.74 6.24 -2.35
N ILE A 488 15.69 6.24 -3.70
CA ILE A 488 16.59 5.45 -4.54
C ILE A 488 17.87 6.20 -4.86
N ASP A 489 19.03 5.59 -4.56
CA ASP A 489 20.32 6.02 -5.09
C ASP A 489 20.51 5.47 -6.52
N PHE A 490 20.16 6.29 -7.52
CA PHE A 490 20.26 5.93 -8.94
C PHE A 490 21.70 5.70 -9.43
N MET A 491 22.71 6.26 -8.75
CA MET A 491 24.11 5.98 -9.09
C MET A 491 24.46 4.54 -8.74
N ARG A 492 24.10 4.08 -7.55
CA ARG A 492 24.29 2.70 -7.12
C ARG A 492 23.46 1.73 -7.96
N LEU A 493 22.21 2.06 -8.23
CA LEU A 493 21.34 1.27 -9.11
C LEU A 493 21.94 1.16 -10.51
N GLY A 494 22.43 2.27 -11.08
CA GLY A 494 23.05 2.32 -12.40
C GLY A 494 24.22 1.35 -12.56
N GLU A 495 25.08 1.19 -11.55
CA GLU A 495 26.17 0.22 -11.56
C GLU A 495 25.67 -1.23 -11.57
N ILE A 496 24.61 -1.53 -10.82
CA ILE A 496 23.97 -2.87 -10.80
C ILE A 496 23.40 -3.19 -12.18
N LEU A 497 22.63 -2.27 -12.75
CA LEU A 497 21.97 -2.46 -14.05
C LEU A 497 22.97 -2.55 -15.21
N LYS A 498 24.08 -1.79 -15.14
CA LYS A 498 25.15 -1.86 -16.13
C LYS A 498 25.81 -3.24 -16.17
N ASN A 499 25.97 -3.87 -15.02
CA ASN A 499 26.62 -5.18 -14.91
C ASN A 499 25.66 -6.34 -15.15
N GLY A 500 24.42 -6.24 -14.66
CA GLY A 500 23.45 -7.34 -14.66
C GLY A 500 22.57 -7.40 -15.90
N CYS A 501 22.17 -6.25 -16.47
CA CYS A 501 21.28 -6.18 -17.65
C CYS A 501 21.66 -5.03 -18.61
N PRO A 502 22.89 -5.01 -19.18
CA PRO A 502 23.37 -3.89 -20.00
C PRO A 502 22.53 -3.60 -21.24
N ASN A 503 21.83 -4.60 -21.76
CA ASN A 503 21.03 -4.51 -22.99
C ASN A 503 19.54 -4.30 -22.74
N ALA A 504 19.09 -4.27 -21.50
CA ALA A 504 17.69 -3.99 -21.16
C ALA A 504 17.35 -2.56 -21.60
N SER A 505 16.22 -2.41 -22.29
CA SER A 505 15.66 -1.10 -22.63
C SER A 505 15.00 -0.45 -21.41
N PHE A 506 14.73 0.86 -21.47
CA PHE A 506 14.03 1.54 -20.39
C PHE A 506 13.08 2.63 -20.88
N ILE A 507 12.10 2.94 -20.05
CA ILE A 507 11.29 4.14 -20.11
C ILE A 507 11.30 4.88 -18.76
N PRO A 508 11.12 6.22 -18.72
CA PRO A 508 10.78 6.93 -17.52
C PRO A 508 9.30 6.67 -17.20
N GLU A 509 9.01 6.03 -16.07
CA GLU A 509 7.65 5.83 -15.59
C GLU A 509 7.38 6.75 -14.40
N ILE A 510 6.98 7.98 -14.73
CA ILE A 510 6.75 9.04 -13.76
C ILE A 510 5.26 9.28 -13.60
N TRP A 511 4.77 9.33 -12.37
CA TRP A 511 3.40 9.68 -12.07
C TRP A 511 3.01 10.97 -12.78
N GLN A 512 1.95 10.90 -13.61
CA GLN A 512 1.49 12.02 -14.42
C GLN A 512 2.54 12.60 -15.40
N GLY A 513 3.59 11.83 -15.71
CA GLY A 513 4.70 12.28 -16.55
C GLY A 513 4.29 12.74 -17.96
N HIS A 514 3.18 12.22 -18.49
CA HIS A 514 2.61 12.58 -19.81
C HIS A 514 1.97 13.97 -19.85
N LYS A 515 1.66 14.57 -18.70
CA LYS A 515 1.01 15.89 -18.65
C LYS A 515 1.95 17.01 -19.09
N ASN A 516 1.35 18.13 -19.48
CA ASN A 516 2.08 19.30 -19.97
C ASN A 516 3.04 18.96 -21.14
N GLY A 517 2.57 18.15 -22.10
CA GLY A 517 3.39 17.71 -23.22
C GLY A 517 4.54 16.78 -22.86
N GLY A 518 4.38 15.97 -21.81
CA GLY A 518 5.38 15.01 -21.35
C GLY A 518 6.46 15.60 -20.44
N GLU A 519 6.24 16.77 -19.86
CA GLU A 519 7.25 17.48 -19.07
C GLU A 519 7.87 16.60 -17.97
N GLY A 520 7.06 15.74 -17.31
CA GLY A 520 7.57 14.83 -16.30
C GLY A 520 8.58 13.82 -16.83
N PHE A 521 8.40 13.34 -18.07
CA PHE A 521 9.36 12.46 -18.74
C PHE A 521 10.67 13.19 -19.06
N TRP A 522 10.56 14.43 -19.55
CA TRP A 522 11.74 15.23 -19.91
C TRP A 522 12.58 15.59 -18.70
N ILE A 523 11.93 15.89 -17.56
CA ILE A 523 12.64 16.10 -16.28
C ILE A 523 13.39 14.83 -15.87
N ALA A 524 12.76 13.66 -15.95
CA ALA A 524 13.39 12.39 -15.59
C ALA A 524 14.57 12.04 -16.50
N MET A 525 14.46 12.33 -17.81
CA MET A 525 15.52 12.09 -18.79
C MET A 525 16.70 13.05 -18.64
N ASP A 526 16.48 14.22 -18.06
CA ASP A 526 17.54 15.22 -17.80
C ASP A 526 18.30 14.94 -16.50
N ARG A 527 17.68 14.27 -15.52
CA ARG A 527 18.27 13.87 -14.25
C ARG A 527 19.05 12.57 -14.35
#